data_b2797b5d751d1e09adeec26eb4d51431
#
_entry.id   b2797b5d751d1e09adeec26eb4d51431
#
_cell.length_a   1.000
_cell.length_b   1.000
_cell.length_c   1.000
_cell.angle_alpha   90.00
_cell.angle_beta   90.00
_cell.angle_gamma   90.00
#
_symmetry.space_group_name_H-M   'P 1'
#
loop_
_entity.id
_entity.type
_entity.pdbx_description
1 polymer ?
#
loop_
_entity_poly.entity_id
_entity_poly.type
_entity_poly.pdbx_seq_one_letter_code
_entity_poly.pdbx_strand_id
1 'polypeptide(L)'
;MISEDIKILGIDDFPSNSSGYPISVAGVVFRGNKYMENLLSTTISPHSNDSTQKFIKMINKSKISDQLSVILTDGITFGGLNTLDIHELNNSTGIPVIAVMDRMPNIKKIENLLHSKNIDDRIEIIRKAGTIYETTLNENKVYFQTAGISENEASDVLKISTKIGKVPEPLRVAHIIGSGMFFGSSKGRA
;
A
#
# COMPACT_ATOMS: atom_id res chain seq x y z
N MET A 1 12.80 12.52 15.51
CA MET A 1 12.43 13.25 14.27
C MET A 1 12.89 12.41 13.09
N ILE A 2 11.99 12.04 12.20
CA ILE A 2 12.30 11.23 11.01
C ILE A 2 12.97 12.12 9.96
N SER A 3 14.04 11.62 9.32
CA SER A 3 14.74 12.36 8.27
C SER A 3 13.84 12.53 7.03
N GLU A 4 13.88 13.70 6.41
CA GLU A 4 13.16 13.95 5.14
C GLU A 4 13.78 13.21 3.94
N ASP A 5 14.95 12.60 4.11
CA ASP A 5 15.70 11.89 3.06
C ASP A 5 15.55 10.36 3.15
N ILE A 6 14.56 9.85 3.89
CA ILE A 6 14.28 8.42 3.95
C ILE A 6 13.80 7.87 2.61
N LYS A 7 14.13 6.61 2.32
CA LYS A 7 13.61 5.90 1.15
C LYS A 7 12.30 5.21 1.48
N ILE A 8 11.26 5.59 0.77
CA ILE A 8 9.89 5.16 0.98
C ILE A 8 9.42 4.38 -0.24
N LEU A 9 9.00 3.14 -0.06
CA LEU A 9 8.38 2.32 -1.10
C LEU A 9 6.86 2.47 -1.02
N GLY A 10 6.23 3.03 -2.06
CA GLY A 10 4.77 3.06 -2.21
C GLY A 10 4.30 1.95 -3.14
N ILE A 11 3.33 1.13 -2.71
CA ILE A 11 2.79 0.00 -3.47
C ILE A 11 1.31 0.25 -3.78
N ASP A 12 0.95 0.19 -5.06
CA ASP A 12 -0.43 0.27 -5.56
C ASP A 12 -0.66 -0.74 -6.68
N ASP A 13 -1.91 -1.15 -6.90
CA ASP A 13 -2.30 -2.06 -7.96
C ASP A 13 -3.11 -1.37 -9.05
N PHE A 14 -3.17 -2.01 -10.22
CA PHE A 14 -3.99 -1.54 -11.31
C PHE A 14 -4.96 -2.62 -11.73
N PRO A 15 -6.23 -2.24 -12.00
CA PRO A 15 -7.22 -3.20 -12.42
C PRO A 15 -6.81 -3.89 -13.71
N SER A 16 -7.08 -5.19 -13.80
CA SER A 16 -7.04 -5.92 -15.07
C SER A 16 -8.33 -5.68 -15.85
N ASN A 17 -8.26 -5.39 -17.15
CA ASN A 17 -9.45 -5.21 -18.00
C ASN A 17 -10.25 -6.49 -18.25
N SER A 18 -9.74 -7.64 -17.82
CA SER A 18 -10.35 -8.94 -18.10
C SER A 18 -10.37 -9.80 -16.86
N SER A 19 -11.52 -10.39 -16.56
CA SER A 19 -11.64 -11.40 -15.50
C SER A 19 -10.66 -12.56 -15.75
N GLY A 20 -9.86 -12.90 -14.74
CA GLY A 20 -8.90 -14.01 -14.80
C GLY A 20 -7.46 -13.63 -15.17
N TYR A 21 -7.17 -12.41 -15.59
CA TYR A 21 -5.79 -11.96 -15.81
C TYR A 21 -5.12 -11.53 -14.51
N PRO A 22 -3.79 -11.73 -14.36
CA PRO A 22 -3.04 -11.22 -13.22
C PRO A 22 -3.20 -9.71 -13.07
N ILE A 23 -3.34 -9.25 -11.83
CA ILE A 23 -3.39 -7.85 -11.49
C ILE A 23 -1.96 -7.35 -11.38
N SER A 24 -1.63 -6.30 -12.11
CA SER A 24 -0.31 -5.70 -12.04
C SER A 24 -0.19 -4.81 -10.80
N VAL A 25 1.00 -4.78 -10.23
CA VAL A 25 1.34 -3.99 -9.03
C VAL A 25 2.61 -3.20 -9.32
N ALA A 26 2.60 -1.91 -9.01
CA ALA A 26 3.80 -1.08 -9.00
C ALA A 26 4.25 -0.80 -7.57
N GLY A 27 5.55 -0.89 -7.36
CA GLY A 27 6.24 -0.40 -6.16
C GLY A 27 7.17 0.75 -6.56
N VAL A 28 6.87 1.96 -6.11
CA VAL A 28 7.63 3.16 -6.46
C VAL A 28 8.44 3.63 -5.27
N VAL A 29 9.74 3.76 -5.44
CA VAL A 29 10.64 4.24 -4.39
C VAL A 29 10.90 5.73 -4.54
N PHE A 30 10.59 6.46 -3.48
CA PHE A 30 10.81 7.91 -3.36
C PHE A 30 11.82 8.25 -2.27
N ARG A 31 12.52 9.35 -2.46
CA ARG A 31 13.29 10.05 -1.43
C ARG A 31 12.39 11.08 -0.76
N GLY A 32 11.80 10.75 0.41
CA GLY A 32 10.79 11.59 1.05
C GLY A 32 9.63 11.88 0.09
N ASN A 33 9.39 13.17 -0.21
CA ASN A 33 8.46 13.64 -1.24
C ASN A 33 9.18 14.34 -2.42
N LYS A 34 10.52 14.17 -2.54
CA LYS A 34 11.35 14.96 -3.44
C LYS A 34 11.36 14.41 -4.86
N TYR A 35 11.75 13.15 -5.02
CA TYR A 35 11.87 12.52 -6.34
C TYR A 35 11.80 10.99 -6.26
N MET A 36 11.39 10.39 -7.35
CA MET A 36 11.40 8.95 -7.57
C MET A 36 12.81 8.45 -7.88
N GLU A 37 13.22 7.36 -7.20
CA GLU A 37 14.53 6.72 -7.41
C GLU A 37 14.43 5.40 -8.17
N ASN A 38 13.40 4.58 -7.85
CA ASN A 38 13.27 3.23 -8.41
C ASN A 38 11.81 2.86 -8.64
N LEU A 39 11.63 1.90 -9.55
CA LEU A 39 10.36 1.23 -9.83
C LEU A 39 10.55 -0.27 -9.68
N LEU A 40 9.72 -0.88 -8.85
CA LEU A 40 9.57 -2.33 -8.72
C LEU A 40 8.22 -2.73 -9.32
N SER A 41 8.07 -3.97 -9.74
CA SER A 41 6.78 -4.49 -10.18
C SER A 41 6.61 -5.97 -9.87
N THR A 42 5.36 -6.37 -9.68
CA THR A 42 4.96 -7.77 -9.57
C THR A 42 3.54 -7.94 -10.10
N THR A 43 3.05 -9.15 -10.07
CA THR A 43 1.64 -9.46 -10.35
C THR A 43 1.06 -10.30 -9.24
N ILE A 44 -0.22 -10.09 -8.94
CA ILE A 44 -1.01 -10.88 -8.01
C ILE A 44 -2.18 -11.55 -8.73
N SER A 45 -2.69 -12.64 -8.17
CA SER A 45 -3.84 -13.33 -8.72
C SER A 45 -5.15 -12.71 -8.25
N PRO A 46 -6.14 -12.44 -9.12
CA PRO A 46 -7.44 -11.90 -8.72
C PRO A 46 -8.27 -12.86 -7.86
N HIS A 47 -7.96 -14.15 -7.87
CA HIS A 47 -8.75 -15.21 -7.21
C HIS A 47 -8.03 -15.85 -6.02
N SER A 48 -6.78 -15.49 -5.75
CA SER A 48 -6.02 -16.00 -4.60
C SER A 48 -5.77 -14.93 -3.56
N ASN A 49 -5.09 -15.29 -2.47
CA ASN A 49 -4.65 -14.35 -1.43
C ASN A 49 -3.12 -14.35 -1.38
N ASP A 50 -2.48 -13.96 -2.49
CA ASP A 50 -1.03 -14.07 -2.69
C ASP A 50 -0.28 -12.73 -2.61
N SER A 51 -0.95 -11.60 -2.35
CA SER A 51 -0.34 -10.26 -2.31
C SER A 51 0.82 -10.20 -1.33
N THR A 52 0.67 -10.71 -0.11
CA THR A 52 1.70 -10.71 0.91
C THR A 52 2.99 -11.38 0.41
N GLN A 53 2.89 -12.61 -0.09
CA GLN A 53 4.05 -13.37 -0.56
C GLN A 53 4.68 -12.75 -1.81
N LYS A 54 3.86 -12.19 -2.69
CA LYS A 54 4.34 -11.50 -3.91
C LYS A 54 5.10 -10.22 -3.57
N PHE A 55 4.63 -9.45 -2.58
CA PHE A 55 5.29 -8.22 -2.15
C PHE A 55 6.59 -8.53 -1.40
N ILE A 56 6.60 -9.49 -0.49
CA ILE A 56 7.83 -9.97 0.16
C ILE A 56 8.86 -10.37 -0.89
N LYS A 57 8.46 -11.19 -1.86
CA LYS A 57 9.37 -11.64 -2.93
C LYS A 57 9.88 -10.49 -3.80
N MET A 58 9.02 -9.54 -4.15
CA MET A 58 9.38 -8.36 -4.94
C MET A 58 10.44 -7.52 -4.21
N ILE A 59 10.22 -7.25 -2.93
CA ILE A 59 11.11 -6.43 -2.10
C ILE A 59 12.44 -7.14 -1.87
N ASN A 60 12.43 -8.38 -1.38
CA ASN A 60 13.64 -9.11 -1.01
C ASN A 60 14.54 -9.46 -2.22
N LYS A 61 13.99 -9.51 -3.44
CA LYS A 61 14.78 -9.66 -4.67
C LYS A 61 15.37 -8.35 -5.19
N SER A 62 14.91 -7.22 -4.68
CA SER A 62 15.39 -5.92 -5.13
C SER A 62 16.76 -5.61 -4.54
N LYS A 63 17.63 -4.95 -5.31
CA LYS A 63 18.93 -4.48 -4.85
C LYS A 63 18.86 -3.29 -3.87
N ILE A 64 17.66 -2.80 -3.61
CA ILE A 64 17.42 -1.62 -2.77
C ILE A 64 16.72 -1.97 -1.45
N SER A 65 16.42 -3.25 -1.20
CA SER A 65 15.70 -3.69 0.01
C SER A 65 16.34 -3.15 1.29
N ASP A 66 17.66 -3.26 1.42
CA ASP A 66 18.42 -2.82 2.59
C ASP A 66 18.47 -1.29 2.77
N GLN A 67 18.00 -0.53 1.79
CA GLN A 67 17.99 0.92 1.82
C GLN A 67 16.57 1.49 2.10
N LEU A 68 15.55 0.64 2.08
CA LEU A 68 14.18 1.05 2.33
C LEU A 68 13.96 1.30 3.82
N SER A 69 13.40 2.44 4.16
CA SER A 69 13.09 2.83 5.53
C SER A 69 11.66 2.48 5.92
N VAL A 70 10.72 2.49 4.96
CA VAL A 70 9.30 2.22 5.20
C VAL A 70 8.59 1.82 3.90
N ILE A 71 7.56 0.99 4.04
CA ILE A 71 6.64 0.60 2.98
C ILE A 71 5.29 1.29 3.22
N LEU A 72 4.77 1.99 2.21
CA LEU A 72 3.41 2.50 2.16
C LEU A 72 2.59 1.64 1.21
N THR A 73 1.36 1.28 1.57
CA THR A 73 0.43 0.55 0.70
C THR A 73 -0.90 1.31 0.57
N ASP A 74 -1.57 1.23 -0.58
CA ASP A 74 -2.92 1.80 -0.75
C ASP A 74 -3.96 0.86 -0.12
N GLY A 75 -4.10 0.98 1.21
CA GLY A 75 -4.88 0.07 2.04
C GLY A 75 -4.24 -1.32 2.20
N ILE A 76 -5.07 -2.29 2.59
CA ILE A 76 -4.68 -3.69 2.80
C ILE A 76 -5.36 -4.65 1.82
N THR A 77 -6.13 -4.15 0.84
CA THR A 77 -6.82 -4.98 -0.15
C THR A 77 -6.41 -4.58 -1.55
N PHE A 78 -5.90 -5.53 -2.32
CA PHE A 78 -5.42 -5.37 -3.68
C PHE A 78 -6.27 -6.19 -4.64
N GLY A 79 -6.48 -5.70 -5.86
CA GLY A 79 -7.34 -6.37 -6.83
C GLY A 79 -8.75 -6.63 -6.33
N GLY A 80 -9.20 -5.82 -5.43
CA GLY A 80 -10.50 -5.88 -4.78
C GLY A 80 -10.54 -6.69 -3.49
N LEU A 81 -10.07 -7.93 -3.47
CA LEU A 81 -10.21 -8.83 -2.30
C LEU A 81 -8.94 -9.61 -1.93
N ASN A 82 -7.84 -9.47 -2.64
CA ASN A 82 -6.55 -10.06 -2.27
C ASN A 82 -5.98 -9.27 -1.08
N THR A 83 -5.99 -9.89 0.10
CA THR A 83 -5.76 -9.18 1.37
C THR A 83 -4.31 -9.30 1.81
N LEU A 84 -3.67 -8.17 2.07
CA LEU A 84 -2.30 -8.06 2.54
C LEU A 84 -2.22 -8.20 4.06
N ASP A 85 -1.40 -9.13 4.56
CA ASP A 85 -0.97 -9.17 5.94
C ASP A 85 0.23 -8.24 6.14
N ILE A 86 -0.03 -7.04 6.68
CA ILE A 86 1.01 -6.03 6.92
C ILE A 86 2.03 -6.46 7.98
N HIS A 87 1.62 -7.28 8.94
CA HIS A 87 2.52 -7.80 9.97
C HIS A 87 3.45 -8.88 9.41
N GLU A 88 2.95 -9.78 8.55
CA GLU A 88 3.79 -10.75 7.86
C GLU A 88 4.76 -10.06 6.90
N LEU A 89 4.31 -9.05 6.17
CA LEU A 89 5.18 -8.25 5.30
C LEU A 89 6.30 -7.58 6.10
N ASN A 90 5.98 -6.93 7.23
CA ASN A 90 6.97 -6.34 8.13
C ASN A 90 7.95 -7.38 8.68
N ASN A 91 7.46 -8.49 9.22
CA ASN A 91 8.29 -9.55 9.83
C ASN A 91 9.25 -10.17 8.81
N SER A 92 8.82 -10.35 7.56
CA SER A 92 9.59 -11.02 6.50
C SER A 92 10.58 -10.09 5.79
N THR A 93 10.36 -8.78 5.82
CA THR A 93 11.26 -7.80 5.20
C THR A 93 12.10 -7.03 6.20
N GLY A 94 11.70 -7.00 7.48
CA GLY A 94 12.29 -6.14 8.50
C GLY A 94 11.95 -4.65 8.34
N ILE A 95 11.12 -4.30 7.36
CA ILE A 95 10.80 -2.90 7.02
C ILE A 95 9.43 -2.55 7.60
N PRO A 96 9.29 -1.43 8.33
CA PRO A 96 7.99 -0.93 8.79
C PRO A 96 6.98 -0.76 7.65
N VAL A 97 5.70 -1.06 7.92
CA VAL A 97 4.61 -0.96 6.94
C VAL A 97 3.52 -0.02 7.44
N ILE A 98 3.04 0.85 6.57
CA ILE A 98 1.91 1.75 6.81
C ILE A 98 0.90 1.54 5.67
N ALA A 99 -0.28 1.01 6.00
CA ALA A 99 -1.39 0.89 5.07
C ALA A 99 -2.24 2.17 5.12
N VAL A 100 -2.29 2.91 4.03
CA VAL A 100 -2.91 4.25 3.93
C VAL A 100 -4.29 4.15 3.30
N MET A 101 -5.27 4.82 3.89
CA MET A 101 -6.66 4.83 3.40
C MET A 101 -7.18 6.27 3.34
N ASP A 102 -7.79 6.64 2.25
CA ASP A 102 -8.36 7.99 2.05
C ASP A 102 -9.69 8.22 2.78
N ARG A 103 -10.30 7.15 3.31
CA ARG A 103 -11.56 7.15 4.05
C ARG A 103 -11.52 6.09 5.15
N MET A 104 -12.27 6.33 6.23
CA MET A 104 -12.49 5.33 7.26
C MET A 104 -13.15 4.08 6.64
N PRO A 105 -12.51 2.91 6.68
CA PRO A 105 -13.08 1.70 6.11
C PRO A 105 -14.27 1.20 6.93
N ASN A 106 -15.30 0.72 6.25
CA ASN A 106 -16.41 0.03 6.90
C ASN A 106 -16.09 -1.46 7.01
N ILE A 107 -15.42 -1.83 8.11
CA ILE A 107 -14.97 -3.22 8.36
C ILE A 107 -16.14 -4.21 8.29
N LYS A 108 -17.30 -3.89 8.88
CA LYS A 108 -18.47 -4.78 8.82
C LYS A 108 -18.94 -5.04 7.39
N LYS A 109 -18.93 -4.01 6.54
CA LYS A 109 -19.30 -4.16 5.13
C LYS A 109 -18.29 -5.04 4.38
N ILE A 110 -17.01 -4.92 4.69
CA ILE A 110 -15.96 -5.75 4.09
C ILE A 110 -16.12 -7.19 4.55
N GLU A 111 -16.30 -7.45 5.85
CA GLU A 111 -16.53 -8.79 6.39
C GLU A 111 -17.76 -9.45 5.74
N ASN A 112 -18.89 -8.74 5.66
CA ASN A 112 -20.09 -9.25 5.00
C ASN A 112 -19.86 -9.62 3.53
N LEU A 113 -19.05 -8.83 2.82
CA LEU A 113 -18.67 -9.13 1.44
C LEU A 113 -17.83 -10.40 1.36
N LEU A 114 -16.85 -10.56 2.25
CA LEU A 114 -16.01 -11.76 2.29
C LEU A 114 -16.81 -13.01 2.61
N HIS A 115 -17.72 -12.95 3.60
CA HIS A 115 -18.68 -14.02 3.90
C HIS A 115 -19.52 -14.40 2.69
N SER A 116 -20.07 -13.40 1.98
CA SER A 116 -20.91 -13.67 0.78
C SER A 116 -20.15 -14.31 -0.37
N LYS A 117 -18.81 -14.25 -0.35
CA LYS A 117 -17.91 -14.85 -1.32
C LYS A 117 -17.27 -16.18 -0.87
N ASN A 118 -17.58 -16.64 0.35
CA ASN A 118 -16.98 -17.82 0.99
C ASN A 118 -15.44 -17.75 1.07
N ILE A 119 -14.90 -16.57 1.45
CA ILE A 119 -13.46 -16.31 1.61
C ILE A 119 -13.18 -15.73 3.00
N ASP A 120 -13.68 -16.39 4.02
CA ASP A 120 -13.64 -15.96 5.43
C ASP A 120 -12.22 -15.95 6.01
N ASP A 121 -11.30 -16.72 5.44
CA ASP A 121 -9.88 -16.75 5.77
C ASP A 121 -9.23 -15.37 5.74
N ARG A 122 -9.77 -14.44 4.96
CA ARG A 122 -9.26 -13.06 4.84
C ARG A 122 -9.73 -12.14 5.97
N ILE A 123 -10.80 -12.49 6.66
CA ILE A 123 -11.34 -11.70 7.78
C ILE A 123 -10.32 -11.62 8.92
N GLU A 124 -9.63 -12.72 9.22
CA GLU A 124 -8.61 -12.75 10.26
C GLU A 124 -7.45 -11.80 9.92
N ILE A 125 -7.04 -11.73 8.66
CA ILE A 125 -5.98 -10.81 8.20
C ILE A 125 -6.41 -9.36 8.39
N ILE A 126 -7.66 -9.02 8.03
CA ILE A 126 -8.21 -7.68 8.21
C ILE A 126 -8.26 -7.29 9.69
N ARG A 127 -8.70 -8.19 10.55
CA ARG A 127 -8.73 -7.96 12.01
C ARG A 127 -7.32 -7.84 12.60
N LYS A 128 -6.40 -8.68 12.14
CA LYS A 128 -4.99 -8.67 12.54
C LYS A 128 -4.29 -7.37 12.18
N ALA A 129 -4.70 -6.68 11.11
CA ALA A 129 -4.12 -5.39 10.73
C ALA A 129 -4.25 -4.31 11.82
N GLY A 130 -5.15 -4.49 12.81
CA GLY A 130 -5.17 -3.77 14.07
C GLY A 130 -5.87 -2.42 14.00
N THR A 131 -5.45 -1.52 14.87
CA THR A 131 -6.09 -0.21 15.07
C THR A 131 -5.96 0.66 13.83
N ILE A 132 -7.06 1.34 13.49
CA ILE A 132 -7.08 2.37 12.45
C ILE A 132 -6.85 3.72 13.13
N TYR A 133 -5.75 4.36 12.77
CA TYR A 133 -5.37 5.69 13.23
C TYR A 133 -5.82 6.75 12.23
N GLU A 134 -5.85 8.01 12.68
CA GLU A 134 -6.18 9.17 11.86
C GLU A 134 -5.06 10.20 11.92
N THR A 135 -4.72 10.82 10.80
CA THR A 135 -3.87 12.01 10.74
C THR A 135 -4.40 13.01 9.72
N THR A 136 -3.86 14.22 9.74
CA THR A 136 -4.21 15.27 8.77
C THR A 136 -3.02 15.53 7.85
N LEU A 137 -3.26 15.43 6.54
CA LEU A 137 -2.31 15.75 5.48
C LEU A 137 -2.89 16.88 4.62
N ASN A 138 -2.22 18.03 4.58
CA ASN A 138 -2.68 19.23 3.83
C ASN A 138 -4.19 19.50 4.04
N GLU A 139 -4.61 19.60 5.31
CA GLU A 139 -6.01 19.87 5.73
C GLU A 139 -7.01 18.71 5.47
N ASN A 140 -6.56 17.59 4.95
CA ASN A 140 -7.40 16.42 4.68
C ASN A 140 -7.16 15.31 5.71
N LYS A 141 -8.25 14.70 6.17
CA LYS A 141 -8.18 13.51 7.02
C LYS A 141 -7.76 12.30 6.20
N VAL A 142 -6.82 11.53 6.75
CA VAL A 142 -6.32 10.27 6.19
C VAL A 142 -6.26 9.25 7.31
N TYR A 143 -6.59 8.01 6.99
CA TYR A 143 -6.61 6.89 7.93
C TYR A 143 -5.47 5.93 7.59
N PHE A 144 -4.94 5.24 8.61
CA PHE A 144 -3.86 4.30 8.37
C PHE A 144 -3.77 3.21 9.45
N GLN A 145 -3.17 2.09 9.09
CA GLN A 145 -2.80 1.00 10.00
C GLN A 145 -1.29 0.79 9.90
N THR A 146 -0.67 0.23 10.94
CA THR A 146 0.79 0.12 11.03
C THR A 146 1.25 -1.26 11.44
N ALA A 147 2.43 -1.66 10.95
CA ALA A 147 3.20 -2.78 11.46
C ALA A 147 4.67 -2.39 11.57
N GLY A 148 5.28 -2.63 12.75
CA GLY A 148 6.70 -2.34 13.00
C GLY A 148 7.05 -0.86 13.18
N ILE A 149 6.06 0.02 13.35
CA ILE A 149 6.25 1.47 13.54
C ILE A 149 5.13 2.02 14.44
N SER A 150 5.44 3.01 15.26
CA SER A 150 4.44 3.67 16.11
C SER A 150 3.51 4.60 15.33
N GLU A 151 2.34 4.90 15.90
CA GLU A 151 1.37 5.85 15.33
C GLU A 151 2.01 7.21 15.01
N ASN A 152 2.76 7.77 15.96
CA ASN A 152 3.38 9.08 15.82
C ASN A 152 4.42 9.09 14.69
N GLU A 153 5.30 8.10 14.64
CA GLU A 153 6.31 7.98 13.58
C GLU A 153 5.65 7.75 12.21
N ALA A 154 4.61 6.94 12.14
CA ALA A 154 3.85 6.73 10.90
C ALA A 154 3.19 8.02 10.42
N SER A 155 2.57 8.79 11.33
CA SER A 155 2.01 10.12 11.00
C SER A 155 3.09 11.06 10.46
N ASP A 156 4.28 11.08 11.04
CA ASP A 156 5.39 11.89 10.57
C ASP A 156 5.87 11.43 9.18
N VAL A 157 6.00 10.12 8.93
CA VAL A 157 6.30 9.57 7.60
C VAL A 157 5.29 10.03 6.56
N LEU A 158 3.99 9.94 6.89
CA LEU A 158 2.92 10.37 5.98
C LEU A 158 3.02 11.86 5.65
N LYS A 159 3.31 12.71 6.64
CA LYS A 159 3.49 14.16 6.43
C LYS A 159 4.68 14.46 5.51
N ILE A 160 5.85 13.88 5.78
CA ILE A 160 7.06 14.14 4.97
C ILE A 160 6.97 13.54 3.56
N SER A 161 6.17 12.51 3.35
CA SER A 161 5.98 11.87 2.04
C SER A 161 4.87 12.47 1.19
N THR A 162 4.05 13.38 1.76
CA THR A 162 2.94 14.02 1.07
C THR A 162 3.32 15.44 0.64
N LYS A 163 3.21 15.73 -0.65
CA LYS A 163 3.52 17.06 -1.21
C LYS A 163 2.26 17.84 -1.57
N ILE A 164 1.34 17.18 -2.24
CA ILE A 164 0.08 17.76 -2.74
C ILE A 164 -1.09 16.87 -2.31
N GLY A 165 -2.22 17.49 -1.93
CA GLY A 165 -3.43 16.77 -1.55
C GLY A 165 -3.25 15.90 -0.30
N LYS A 166 -3.80 14.70 -0.31
CA LYS A 166 -3.82 13.79 0.85
C LYS A 166 -3.14 12.44 0.60
N VAL A 167 -2.59 12.23 -0.59
CA VAL A 167 -1.96 10.96 -0.96
C VAL A 167 -0.44 11.15 -0.93
N PRO A 168 0.32 10.32 -0.18
CA PRO A 168 1.77 10.32 -0.23
C PRO A 168 2.31 10.15 -1.65
N GLU A 169 3.36 10.91 -2.01
CA GLU A 169 3.93 10.90 -3.37
C GLU A 169 4.30 9.50 -3.90
N PRO A 170 4.89 8.57 -3.08
CA PRO A 170 5.15 7.22 -3.54
C PRO A 170 3.90 6.47 -4.01
N LEU A 171 2.78 6.61 -3.29
CA LEU A 171 1.50 5.99 -3.67
C LEU A 171 0.86 6.70 -4.86
N ARG A 172 0.88 8.04 -4.85
CA ARG A 172 0.34 8.84 -5.95
C ARG A 172 1.02 8.51 -7.29
N VAL A 173 2.34 8.38 -7.29
CA VAL A 173 3.09 8.07 -8.51
C VAL A 173 2.92 6.59 -8.90
N ALA A 174 2.84 5.66 -7.95
CA ALA A 174 2.49 4.25 -8.24
C ALA A 174 1.15 4.17 -8.97
N HIS A 175 0.14 4.88 -8.48
CA HIS A 175 -1.18 4.97 -9.12
C HIS A 175 -1.13 5.59 -10.53
N ILE A 176 -0.38 6.68 -10.72
CA ILE A 176 -0.22 7.32 -12.04
C ILE A 176 0.43 6.38 -13.05
N ILE A 177 1.52 5.71 -12.66
CA ILE A 177 2.21 4.74 -13.52
C ILE A 177 1.25 3.63 -13.92
N GLY A 178 0.55 3.07 -12.94
CA GLY A 178 -0.37 1.98 -13.18
C GLY A 178 -1.53 2.35 -14.08
N SER A 179 -2.23 3.41 -13.76
CA SER A 179 -3.35 3.86 -14.58
C SER A 179 -2.89 4.28 -15.96
N GLY A 180 -1.74 4.93 -16.09
CA GLY A 180 -1.17 5.33 -17.38
C GLY A 180 -0.80 4.15 -18.27
N MET A 181 -0.14 3.13 -17.71
CA MET A 181 0.22 1.91 -18.45
C MET A 181 -0.99 1.09 -18.87
N PHE A 182 -2.04 1.11 -18.07
CA PHE A 182 -3.20 0.27 -18.28
C PHE A 182 -4.28 0.92 -19.14
N PHE A 183 -4.61 2.19 -18.89
CA PHE A 183 -5.65 2.93 -19.62
C PHE A 183 -5.11 3.86 -20.70
N GLY A 184 -3.78 3.94 -20.90
CA GLY A 184 -3.16 4.92 -21.78
C GLY A 184 -3.18 6.36 -21.26
N SER A 185 -3.82 6.61 -20.11
CA SER A 185 -3.83 7.91 -19.44
C SER A 185 -4.16 7.73 -17.97
N SER A 186 -3.52 8.50 -17.07
CA SER A 186 -3.88 8.50 -15.66
C SER A 186 -5.21 9.23 -15.45
N LYS A 187 -6.14 8.62 -14.71
CA LYS A 187 -7.43 9.19 -14.32
C LYS A 187 -7.58 9.14 -12.81
N GLY A 188 -7.98 10.24 -12.19
CA GLY A 188 -8.32 10.33 -10.77
C GLY A 188 -7.13 10.34 -9.82
N ARG A 189 -7.34 10.68 -8.56
CA ARG A 189 -6.39 10.72 -7.42
C ARG A 189 -5.01 11.38 -7.70
N ALA A 190 -5.00 12.49 -8.41
CA ALA A 190 -3.85 13.39 -8.44
C ALA A 190 -4.07 14.55 -7.48
#